data_d3ecf88423f5ba6d022173e0ed4753a4
#
_entry.id   d3ecf88423f5ba6d022173e0ed4753a4
#
_cell.length_a   1.000
_cell.length_b   1.000
_cell.length_c   1.000
_cell.angle_alpha   90.00
_cell.angle_beta   90.00
_cell.angle_gamma   90.00
#
_symmetry.space_group_name_H-M   'P 1'
#
loop_
_entity.id
_entity.type
_entity.pdbx_description
1 polymer ?
#
loop_
_entity_poly.entity_id
_entity_poly.type
_entity_poly.pdbx_seq_one_letter_code
_entity_poly.pdbx_strand_id
1 'polypeptide(L)'
;VNAPFSANFGPLISRSVIGETIRNALHLHVGRGRRYSVRSLSEATGVPERCIEAAKCEPDDPEYRPLKLEDLASLIKFLGAPFASAILEPCELGAFELSGQPPLPKVLSKADAQEDAADERKRLIHRLAELEGVE
;
A
#
# COMPACT_ATOMS: atom_id res chain seq x y z
N VAL A 1 3.86 -6.71 36.88
CA VAL A 1 3.85 -6.98 36.28
C VAL A 1 3.89 -6.88 35.23
N ASN A 2 4.32 -7.00 34.64
CA ASN A 2 4.42 -6.94 33.50
C ASN A 2 3.94 -7.96 32.77
N ALA A 3 3.21 -8.76 33.17
CA ALA A 3 2.52 -9.77 32.51
C ALA A 3 1.94 -9.37 31.18
N PRO A 4 1.36 -8.20 31.04
CA PRO A 4 0.86 -7.79 29.75
C PRO A 4 1.91 -7.79 28.69
N PHE A 5 3.11 -7.46 29.05
CA PHE A 5 4.12 -7.41 28.06
C PHE A 5 4.50 -8.79 27.56
N SER A 6 4.66 -9.74 28.41
CA SER A 6 5.03 -11.06 27.97
C SER A 6 3.94 -11.71 27.13
N ALA A 7 2.68 -11.42 27.42
CA ALA A 7 1.57 -11.96 26.66
C ALA A 7 1.49 -11.38 25.25
N ASN A 8 2.04 -10.20 25.06
CA ASN A 8 1.90 -9.48 23.82
C ASN A 8 3.19 -9.37 23.01
N PHE A 9 4.10 -10.28 23.24
CA PHE A 9 5.36 -10.25 22.52
C PHE A 9 5.29 -10.83 21.12
N GLY A 10 4.12 -11.04 20.60
CA GLY A 10 3.96 -11.38 19.21
C GLY A 10 4.16 -10.17 18.31
N PRO A 11 4.22 -10.39 17.00
CA PRO A 11 4.32 -9.28 16.06
C PRO A 11 3.09 -8.38 16.15
N LEU A 12 3.26 -7.09 15.85
CA LEU A 12 2.16 -6.13 15.84
C LEU A 12 1.07 -6.52 14.87
N ILE A 13 1.45 -7.16 13.76
CA ILE A 13 0.52 -7.67 12.77
C ILE A 13 0.79 -9.16 12.65
N SER A 14 -0.23 -9.98 12.86
CA SER A 14 -0.07 -11.42 12.84
C SER A 14 0.11 -11.96 11.42
N ARG A 15 0.66 -13.17 11.32
CA ARG A 15 0.82 -13.85 10.03
C ARG A 15 -0.52 -14.07 9.34
N SER A 16 -1.56 -14.38 10.09
CA SER A 16 -2.88 -14.59 9.49
C SER A 16 -3.47 -13.30 8.94
N VAL A 17 -3.25 -12.18 9.62
CA VAL A 17 -3.69 -10.88 9.12
C VAL A 17 -2.96 -10.52 7.84
N ILE A 18 -1.64 -10.72 7.81
CA ILE A 18 -0.85 -10.45 6.61
C ILE A 18 -1.31 -11.34 5.46
N GLY A 19 -1.48 -12.63 5.72
CA GLY A 19 -1.92 -13.58 4.69
C GLY A 19 -3.28 -13.24 4.14
N GLU A 20 -4.23 -12.90 4.99
CA GLU A 20 -5.56 -12.51 4.57
C GLU A 20 -5.55 -11.20 3.81
N THR A 21 -4.73 -10.26 4.24
CA THR A 21 -4.58 -8.97 3.56
C THR A 21 -4.04 -9.14 2.15
N ILE A 22 -3.01 -9.96 1.98
CA ILE A 22 -2.44 -10.24 0.66
C ILE A 22 -3.45 -10.99 -0.21
N ARG A 23 -4.15 -11.95 0.36
CA ARG A 23 -5.21 -12.69 -0.34
C ARG A 23 -6.27 -11.72 -0.85
N ASN A 24 -6.76 -10.85 0.00
CA ASN A 24 -7.78 -9.88 -0.39
C ASN A 24 -7.27 -8.92 -1.47
N ALA A 25 -6.04 -8.46 -1.34
CA ALA A 25 -5.42 -7.59 -2.33
C ALA A 25 -5.30 -8.30 -3.69
N LEU A 26 -4.91 -9.57 -3.70
CA LEU A 26 -4.86 -10.36 -4.92
C LEU A 26 -6.24 -10.51 -5.54
N HIS A 27 -7.25 -10.76 -4.75
CA HIS A 27 -8.61 -10.92 -5.25
C HIS A 27 -9.19 -9.65 -5.88
N LEU A 28 -8.66 -8.50 -5.56
CA LEU A 28 -9.06 -7.25 -6.22
C LEU A 28 -8.60 -7.20 -7.68
N HIS A 29 -7.50 -7.86 -8.00
CA HIS A 29 -6.86 -7.74 -9.31
C HIS A 29 -6.89 -9.02 -10.13
N VAL A 30 -7.01 -10.16 -9.48
CA VAL A 30 -6.77 -11.46 -10.10
C VAL A 30 -7.96 -12.37 -9.87
N GLY A 31 -8.43 -13.00 -10.91
CA GLY A 31 -9.49 -13.98 -10.82
C GLY A 31 -10.54 -13.80 -11.90
N ARG A 32 -11.61 -14.55 -11.77
CA ARG A 32 -12.71 -14.52 -12.71
C ARG A 32 -13.41 -13.16 -12.65
N GLY A 33 -13.51 -12.50 -13.79
CA GLY A 33 -14.10 -11.17 -13.83
C GLY A 33 -13.20 -10.05 -13.37
N ARG A 34 -11.96 -10.36 -13.05
CA ARG A 34 -10.97 -9.36 -12.67
C ARG A 34 -10.09 -9.02 -13.87
N ARG A 35 -9.26 -8.00 -13.68
CA ARG A 35 -8.39 -7.49 -14.74
C ARG A 35 -7.40 -8.52 -15.25
N TYR A 36 -6.91 -9.37 -14.37
CA TYR A 36 -5.90 -10.38 -14.71
C TYR A 36 -6.37 -11.76 -14.32
N SER A 37 -5.99 -12.76 -15.11
CA SER A 37 -6.07 -14.15 -14.69
C SER A 37 -4.76 -14.49 -13.97
N VAL A 38 -4.76 -15.60 -13.23
CA VAL A 38 -3.54 -16.06 -12.59
C VAL A 38 -2.44 -16.25 -13.63
N ARG A 39 -2.79 -16.81 -14.77
CA ARG A 39 -1.84 -17.06 -15.86
C ARG A 39 -1.26 -15.76 -16.42
N SER A 40 -2.11 -14.78 -16.71
CA SER A 40 -1.62 -13.52 -17.28
C SER A 40 -0.76 -12.76 -16.29
N LEU A 41 -1.11 -12.80 -15.02
CA LEU A 41 -0.30 -12.16 -13.98
C LEU A 41 1.04 -12.86 -13.83
N SER A 42 1.05 -14.19 -13.87
CA SER A 42 2.28 -14.97 -13.81
C SER A 42 3.21 -14.63 -14.98
N GLU A 43 2.66 -14.57 -16.18
CA GLU A 43 3.45 -14.23 -17.37
C GLU A 43 4.03 -12.82 -17.29
N ALA A 44 3.27 -11.87 -16.75
CA ALA A 44 3.70 -10.48 -16.67
C ALA A 44 4.75 -10.24 -15.59
N THR A 45 4.69 -10.99 -14.50
CA THR A 45 5.52 -10.72 -13.33
C THR A 45 6.64 -11.73 -13.12
N GLY A 46 6.53 -12.90 -13.73
CA GLY A 46 7.48 -13.99 -13.49
C GLY A 46 7.20 -14.79 -12.23
N VAL A 47 6.16 -14.45 -11.49
CA VAL A 47 5.78 -15.21 -10.29
C VAL A 47 5.05 -16.47 -10.75
N PRO A 48 5.45 -17.66 -10.30
CA PRO A 48 4.80 -18.90 -10.72
C PRO A 48 3.30 -18.92 -10.38
N GLU A 49 2.50 -19.46 -11.28
CA GLU A 49 1.05 -19.56 -11.07
C GLU A 49 0.70 -20.23 -9.74
N ARG A 50 1.41 -21.33 -9.43
CA ARG A 50 1.17 -22.06 -8.18
C ARG A 50 1.40 -21.19 -6.95
N CYS A 51 2.34 -20.26 -7.02
CA CYS A 51 2.62 -19.36 -5.92
C CYS A 51 1.49 -18.33 -5.74
N ILE A 52 0.98 -17.82 -6.84
CA ILE A 52 -0.15 -16.91 -6.81
C ILE A 52 -1.40 -17.61 -6.28
N GLU A 53 -1.67 -18.80 -6.78
CA GLU A 53 -2.84 -19.58 -6.34
C GLU A 53 -2.75 -19.93 -4.86
N ALA A 54 -1.57 -20.34 -4.40
CA ALA A 54 -1.37 -20.66 -2.99
C ALA A 54 -1.57 -19.45 -2.08
N ALA A 55 -1.15 -18.28 -2.52
CA ALA A 55 -1.32 -17.04 -1.76
C ALA A 55 -2.78 -16.56 -1.77
N LYS A 56 -3.58 -16.99 -2.75
CA LYS A 56 -5.00 -16.65 -2.82
C LYS A 56 -5.87 -17.52 -1.92
N CYS A 57 -5.32 -18.57 -1.36
CA CYS A 57 -6.05 -19.40 -0.40
C CYS A 57 -6.17 -18.68 0.92
N GLU A 58 -7.13 -19.12 1.74
CA GLU A 58 -7.23 -18.59 3.09
C GLU A 58 -6.04 -19.05 3.92
N PRO A 59 -5.55 -18.22 4.86
CA PRO A 59 -4.36 -18.54 5.62
C PRO A 59 -4.43 -19.85 6.42
N ASP A 60 -5.63 -20.32 6.76
CA ASP A 60 -5.83 -21.57 7.48
C ASP A 60 -5.97 -22.77 6.54
N ASP A 61 -6.01 -22.55 5.22
CA ASP A 61 -6.11 -23.63 4.25
C ASP A 61 -4.77 -24.38 4.17
N PRO A 62 -4.77 -25.72 4.15
CA PRO A 62 -3.54 -26.49 4.02
C PRO A 62 -2.74 -26.18 2.76
N GLU A 63 -3.43 -25.70 1.72
CA GLU A 63 -2.78 -25.36 0.46
C GLU A 63 -2.16 -23.96 0.48
N TYR A 64 -2.45 -23.18 1.49
CA TYR A 64 -1.92 -21.82 1.58
C TYR A 64 -0.40 -21.83 1.71
N ARG A 65 0.24 -20.95 0.96
CA ARG A 65 1.67 -20.68 1.10
C ARG A 65 1.87 -19.17 0.97
N PRO A 66 2.59 -18.55 1.90
CA PRO A 66 2.87 -17.12 1.79
C PRO A 66 3.78 -16.83 0.61
N LEU A 67 3.60 -15.66 0.03
CA LEU A 67 4.47 -15.20 -1.06
C LEU A 67 5.85 -14.89 -0.51
N LYS A 68 6.87 -15.21 -1.30
CA LYS A 68 8.22 -14.76 -1.00
C LYS A 68 8.31 -13.26 -1.21
N LEU A 69 9.22 -12.63 -0.52
CA LEU A 69 9.38 -11.18 -0.60
C LEU A 69 9.63 -10.71 -2.04
N GLU A 70 10.46 -11.41 -2.78
CA GLU A 70 10.75 -11.06 -4.16
C GLU A 70 9.54 -11.18 -5.07
N ASP A 71 8.70 -12.19 -4.84
CA ASP A 71 7.48 -12.36 -5.61
C ASP A 71 6.48 -11.25 -5.28
N LEU A 72 6.35 -10.93 -4.00
CA LEU A 72 5.48 -9.84 -3.55
C LEU A 72 5.93 -8.51 -4.15
N ALA A 73 7.23 -8.26 -4.15
CA ALA A 73 7.76 -7.03 -4.72
C ALA A 73 7.48 -6.94 -6.22
N SER A 74 7.58 -8.05 -6.94
CA SER A 74 7.26 -8.10 -8.37
C SER A 74 5.80 -7.79 -8.63
N LEU A 75 4.92 -8.33 -7.80
CA LEU A 75 3.48 -8.05 -7.90
C LEU A 75 3.18 -6.59 -7.61
N ILE A 76 3.82 -6.03 -6.60
CA ILE A 76 3.64 -4.61 -6.26
C ILE A 76 4.08 -3.73 -7.41
N LYS A 77 5.22 -4.04 -8.00
CA LYS A 77 5.73 -3.24 -9.11
C LYS A 77 4.79 -3.28 -10.32
N PHE A 78 4.23 -4.43 -10.60
CA PHE A 78 3.35 -4.58 -11.76
C PHE A 78 1.95 -4.04 -11.52
N LEU A 79 1.36 -4.35 -10.38
CA LEU A 79 -0.01 -3.95 -10.07
C LEU A 79 -0.11 -2.51 -9.55
N GLY A 80 0.98 -1.98 -9.00
CA GLY A 80 1.06 -0.59 -8.63
C GLY A 80 0.44 -0.22 -7.30
N ALA A 81 0.14 1.06 -7.15
CA ALA A 81 -0.32 1.64 -5.90
C ALA A 81 -1.61 1.02 -5.34
N PRO A 82 -2.61 0.64 -6.14
CA PRO A 82 -3.82 0.03 -5.58
C PRO A 82 -3.54 -1.27 -4.83
N PHE A 83 -2.67 -2.12 -5.37
CA PHE A 83 -2.29 -3.36 -4.72
C PHE A 83 -1.47 -3.09 -3.46
N ALA A 84 -0.48 -2.22 -3.58
CA ALA A 84 0.39 -1.86 -2.46
C ALA A 84 -0.42 -1.21 -1.33
N SER A 85 -1.36 -0.33 -1.66
CA SER A 85 -2.21 0.30 -0.66
C SER A 85 -3.07 -0.71 0.09
N ALA A 86 -3.61 -1.70 -0.63
CA ALA A 86 -4.41 -2.73 0.00
C ALA A 86 -3.57 -3.55 1.00
N ILE A 87 -2.30 -3.81 0.68
CA ILE A 87 -1.40 -4.53 1.57
C ILE A 87 -1.04 -3.70 2.80
N LEU A 88 -0.88 -2.39 2.63
CA LEU A 88 -0.48 -1.49 3.71
C LEU A 88 -1.64 -1.06 4.60
N GLU A 89 -2.87 -1.34 4.22
CA GLU A 89 -4.05 -0.93 4.97
C GLU A 89 -4.01 -1.33 6.45
N PRO A 90 -3.63 -2.56 6.82
CA PRO A 90 -3.55 -2.91 8.24
C PRO A 90 -2.54 -2.08 9.03
N CYS A 91 -1.61 -1.44 8.34
CA CYS A 91 -0.64 -0.54 8.95
C CYS A 91 -1.13 0.91 8.96
N GLU A 92 -2.33 1.15 8.46
CA GLU A 92 -2.91 2.49 8.32
C GLU A 92 -2.06 3.37 7.40
N LEU A 93 -1.50 2.75 6.36
CA LEU A 93 -0.68 3.43 5.35
C LEU A 93 -1.25 3.19 3.97
N GLY A 94 -0.87 4.02 3.04
CA GLY A 94 -1.18 3.86 1.64
C GLY A 94 0.08 4.00 0.81
N ALA A 95 -0.07 3.83 -0.50
CA ALA A 95 1.05 3.91 -1.43
C ALA A 95 0.70 4.84 -2.59
N PHE A 96 1.71 5.45 -3.17
CA PHE A 96 1.59 6.29 -4.34
C PHE A 96 2.55 5.83 -5.40
N GLU A 97 2.19 6.03 -6.64
CA GLU A 97 3.11 5.81 -7.73
C GLU A 97 4.06 7.00 -7.85
N LEU A 98 5.34 6.71 -7.93
CA LEU A 98 6.33 7.78 -8.07
C LEU A 98 6.37 8.34 -9.48
N SER A 99 6.08 7.48 -10.44
CA SER A 99 6.13 7.85 -11.85
C SER A 99 4.90 8.67 -12.22
N GLY A 100 5.11 9.85 -12.78
CA GLY A 100 3.99 10.68 -13.22
C GLY A 100 3.25 11.39 -12.11
N GLN A 101 3.69 11.26 -10.88
CA GLN A 101 3.12 11.98 -9.77
C GLN A 101 3.96 13.19 -9.43
N PRO A 102 3.36 14.26 -8.91
CA PRO A 102 4.17 15.30 -8.28
C PRO A 102 5.01 14.63 -7.22
N PRO A 103 6.21 15.14 -6.98
CA PRO A 103 7.09 14.51 -6.02
C PRO A 103 6.34 14.34 -4.74
N LEU A 104 6.29 13.08 -4.32
CA LEU A 104 5.73 12.79 -3.04
C LEU A 104 6.36 13.74 -2.07
N PRO A 105 5.54 14.31 -1.21
CA PRO A 105 6.13 14.92 -0.06
C PRO A 105 6.96 13.81 0.54
N LYS A 106 8.22 13.92 0.41
CA LYS A 106 9.13 13.14 1.19
C LYS A 106 8.54 13.06 2.54
N VAL A 107 8.87 12.02 3.27
CA VAL A 107 8.54 12.02 4.69
C VAL A 107 9.00 13.36 5.20
N LEU A 108 8.10 14.30 5.17
CA LEU A 108 8.43 15.66 5.46
C LEU A 108 8.79 15.74 6.91
N SER A 109 9.91 16.33 7.17
CA SER A 109 10.19 16.80 8.50
C SER A 109 9.08 17.80 8.84
N LYS A 110 8.83 18.02 10.12
CA LYS A 110 7.85 19.04 10.51
C LYS A 110 8.18 20.39 9.91
N ALA A 111 9.47 20.67 9.72
CA ALA A 111 9.91 21.92 9.15
C ALA A 111 9.43 22.10 7.71
N ASP A 112 9.55 21.05 6.90
CA ASP A 112 9.11 21.10 5.51
C ASP A 112 7.60 21.27 5.41
N ALA A 113 6.85 20.56 6.25
CA ALA A 113 5.41 20.69 6.27
C ALA A 113 4.96 22.09 6.68
N GLN A 114 5.65 22.70 7.63
CA GLN A 114 5.36 24.06 8.05
C GLN A 114 5.68 25.08 6.97
N GLU A 115 6.75 24.86 6.24
CA GLU A 115 7.13 25.74 5.15
C GLU A 115 6.09 25.73 4.04
N ASP A 116 5.61 24.54 3.65
CA ASP A 116 4.58 24.41 2.64
C ASP A 116 3.29 25.11 3.07
N ALA A 117 2.91 24.95 4.32
CA ALA A 117 1.71 25.58 4.85
C ALA A 117 1.85 27.10 4.88
N ALA A 118 3.03 27.61 5.20
CA ALA A 118 3.30 29.04 5.22
C ALA A 118 3.22 29.63 3.80
N ASP A 119 3.78 28.93 2.83
CA ASP A 119 3.73 29.38 1.43
C ASP A 119 2.31 29.42 0.90
N GLU A 120 1.52 28.43 1.20
CA GLU A 120 0.13 28.40 0.80
C GLU A 120 -0.65 29.54 1.44
N ARG A 121 -0.41 29.80 2.71
CA ARG A 121 -1.04 30.90 3.42
C ARG A 121 -0.72 32.24 2.79
N LYS A 122 0.53 32.46 2.40
CA LYS A 122 0.95 33.67 1.72
C LYS A 122 0.22 33.85 0.40
N ARG A 123 0.05 32.79 -0.37
CA ARG A 123 -0.69 32.84 -1.62
C ARG A 123 -2.14 33.23 -1.41
N LEU A 124 -2.78 32.67 -0.39
CA LEU A 124 -4.16 32.98 -0.08
C LEU A 124 -4.34 34.44 0.34
N ILE A 125 -3.44 34.95 1.17
CA ILE A 125 -3.49 36.33 1.60
C ILE A 125 -3.32 37.28 0.42
N HIS A 126 -2.40 36.99 -0.46
CA HIS A 126 -2.18 37.80 -1.66
C HIS A 126 -3.41 37.81 -2.56
N ARG A 127 -4.03 36.66 -2.74
CA ARG A 127 -5.22 36.54 -3.56
C ARG A 127 -6.42 37.29 -2.96
N LEU A 128 -6.55 37.27 -1.65
CA LEU A 128 -7.62 38.01 -0.98
C LEU A 128 -7.42 39.53 -1.16
N ALA A 129 -6.20 39.99 -1.06
CA ALA A 129 -5.91 41.40 -1.30
C ALA A 129 -6.29 41.84 -2.71
N GLU A 130 -6.02 40.99 -3.70
CA GLU A 130 -6.42 41.27 -5.08
C GLU A 130 -7.94 41.32 -5.23
N LEU A 131 -8.65 40.41 -4.61
CA LEU A 131 -10.09 40.32 -4.70
C LEU A 131 -10.79 41.49 -3.99
N GLU A 132 -10.18 42.05 -2.98
CA GLU A 132 -10.74 43.20 -2.27
C GLU A 132 -10.49 44.53 -2.99
N GLY A 133 -9.79 44.48 -4.12
CA GLY A 133 -9.50 45.67 -4.87
C GLY A 133 -8.50 46.58 -4.21
N VAL A 134 -7.70 46.03 -3.35
CA VAL A 134 -6.63 46.78 -2.72
C VAL A 134 -5.56 46.97 -3.77
N GLU A 135 -5.40 48.17 -4.20
CA GLU A 135 -4.49 48.49 -5.27
C GLU A 135 -3.13 48.86 -4.81
#